data_f5280ba390c1d556356ad44277218139
#
_entry.id   f5280ba390c1d556356ad44277218139
#
_cell.length_a   1.000
_cell.length_b   1.000
_cell.length_c   1.000
_cell.angle_alpha   90.00
_cell.angle_beta   90.00
_cell.angle_gamma   90.00
#
_symmetry.space_group_name_H-M   'P 1'
#
loop_
_entity.id
_entity.type
_entity.pdbx_description
1 polymer ?
#
loop_
_entity_poly.entity_id
_entity_poly.type
_entity_poly.pdbx_seq_one_letter_code
_entity_poly.pdbx_strand_id
1 'polypeptide(L)'
;MNKPHQLVVLNGPRHSGKDHLASIIRRHFLCRHYKLSKVLKESIPHLYGLTCDWTYLEKIKLERTELLLGDSFVEAQIRLSERYLKREYGPDVFGRLAVNFMRQPTNTGFTVISDSGFEEELVPLANFTSPQNVHVIQLRRNGTSFERDASTWGDVRHYLSEHTPELKGVQFWSFRNDYGPGLTEKLICRAVANITGVLPHTHILKQELTADDLLSLSAEPSSEGESQ
;
A
#
# COMPACT_ATOMS: atom_id res chain seq x y z
N MET A 1 24.05 -16.02 -7.81
CA MET A 1 23.65 -15.30 -6.60
C MET A 1 22.16 -14.95 -6.76
N ASN A 2 21.31 -15.43 -5.86
CA ASN A 2 19.90 -14.99 -5.89
C ASN A 2 19.87 -13.49 -5.58
N LYS A 3 19.19 -12.72 -6.44
CA LYS A 3 18.94 -11.29 -6.17
C LYS A 3 18.18 -11.18 -4.84
N PRO A 4 18.53 -10.21 -3.97
CA PRO A 4 17.77 -10.00 -2.75
C PRO A 4 16.30 -9.70 -3.09
N HIS A 5 15.39 -10.20 -2.28
CA HIS A 5 13.95 -9.98 -2.48
C HIS A 5 13.62 -8.50 -2.29
N GLN A 6 13.02 -7.87 -3.29
CA GLN A 6 12.63 -6.46 -3.23
C GLN A 6 11.20 -6.34 -2.66
N LEU A 7 10.94 -5.28 -1.94
CA LEU A 7 9.64 -4.96 -1.37
C LEU A 7 9.20 -3.58 -1.83
N VAL A 8 8.03 -3.51 -2.47
CA VAL A 8 7.37 -2.26 -2.84
C VAL A 8 6.17 -2.04 -1.93
N VAL A 9 6.17 -0.95 -1.19
CA VAL A 9 5.09 -0.58 -0.27
C VAL A 9 4.38 0.64 -0.82
N LEU A 10 3.09 0.52 -1.11
CA LEU A 10 2.26 1.64 -1.54
C LEU A 10 1.66 2.29 -0.30
N ASN A 11 2.05 3.54 -0.05
CA ASN A 11 1.52 4.37 1.01
C ASN A 11 0.73 5.54 0.40
N GLY A 12 -0.26 6.05 1.09
CA GLY A 12 -1.06 7.18 0.61
C GLY A 12 -2.41 7.26 1.33
N PRO A 13 -3.06 8.41 1.31
CA PRO A 13 -4.34 8.61 1.95
C PRO A 13 -5.44 7.75 1.33
N ARG A 14 -6.59 7.69 1.99
CA ARG A 14 -7.78 7.05 1.44
C ARG A 14 -8.11 7.65 0.07
N HIS A 15 -8.55 6.82 -0.88
CA HIS A 15 -8.87 7.20 -2.26
C HIS A 15 -7.68 7.67 -3.13
N SER A 16 -6.44 7.59 -2.65
CA SER A 16 -5.26 7.91 -3.47
C SER A 16 -4.99 6.91 -4.61
N GLY A 17 -5.68 5.76 -4.62
CA GLY A 17 -5.59 4.77 -5.71
C GLY A 17 -4.58 3.65 -5.47
N LYS A 18 -4.16 3.39 -4.23
CA LYS A 18 -3.21 2.31 -3.88
C LYS A 18 -3.57 0.95 -4.50
N ASP A 19 -4.82 0.52 -4.33
CA ASP A 19 -5.29 -0.77 -4.85
C ASP A 19 -5.30 -0.83 -6.37
N HIS A 20 -5.63 0.29 -7.02
CA HIS A 20 -5.59 0.41 -8.46
C HIS A 20 -4.15 0.25 -8.98
N LEU A 21 -3.20 0.98 -8.38
CA LEU A 21 -1.79 0.86 -8.77
C LEU A 21 -1.22 -0.54 -8.48
N ALA A 22 -1.57 -1.15 -7.35
CA ALA A 22 -1.20 -2.54 -7.06
C ALA A 22 -1.74 -3.50 -8.13
N SER A 23 -2.97 -3.29 -8.62
CA SER A 23 -3.54 -4.10 -9.69
C SER A 23 -2.81 -3.92 -11.03
N ILE A 24 -2.39 -2.70 -11.34
CA ILE A 24 -1.55 -2.41 -12.52
C ILE A 24 -0.21 -3.14 -12.40
N ILE A 25 0.49 -2.98 -11.28
CA ILE A 25 1.79 -3.63 -11.05
C ILE A 25 1.66 -5.15 -11.23
N ARG A 26 0.66 -5.77 -10.64
CA ARG A 26 0.40 -7.21 -10.79
C ARG A 26 0.11 -7.65 -12.22
N ARG A 27 -0.49 -6.81 -13.04
CA ARG A 27 -0.78 -7.10 -14.45
C ARG A 27 0.49 -7.14 -15.29
N HIS A 28 1.50 -6.35 -14.94
CA HIS A 28 2.70 -6.19 -15.75
C HIS A 28 3.93 -6.90 -15.19
N PHE A 29 3.94 -7.23 -13.90
CA PHE A 29 5.08 -7.85 -13.25
C PHE A 29 4.72 -9.18 -12.60
N LEU A 30 5.65 -10.12 -12.65
CA LEU A 30 5.55 -11.34 -11.86
C LEU A 30 5.94 -11.03 -10.42
N CYS A 31 4.96 -10.58 -9.64
CA CYS A 31 5.14 -10.20 -8.24
C CYS A 31 4.07 -10.81 -7.35
N ARG A 32 4.36 -10.87 -6.04
CA ARG A 32 3.34 -11.19 -5.04
C ARG A 32 2.66 -9.91 -4.57
N HIS A 33 1.43 -10.02 -4.16
CA HIS A 33 0.68 -8.93 -3.56
C HIS A 33 0.13 -9.35 -2.20
N TYR A 34 0.34 -8.51 -1.21
CA TYR A 34 -0.19 -8.69 0.13
C TYR A 34 -0.87 -7.41 0.62
N LYS A 35 -1.96 -7.59 1.38
CA LYS A 35 -2.62 -6.52 2.12
C LYS A 35 -2.51 -6.81 3.60
N LEU A 36 -2.04 -5.84 4.37
CA LEU A 36 -1.93 -5.95 5.82
C LEU A 36 -3.30 -6.12 6.47
N SER A 37 -4.33 -5.42 5.96
CA SER A 37 -5.71 -5.53 6.41
C SER A 37 -6.39 -6.86 6.03
N LYS A 38 -5.78 -7.69 5.19
CA LYS A 38 -6.39 -8.93 4.70
C LYS A 38 -6.78 -9.87 5.84
N VAL A 39 -5.88 -10.05 6.81
CA VAL A 39 -6.12 -10.91 7.96
C VAL A 39 -7.35 -10.46 8.77
N LEU A 40 -7.55 -9.14 8.93
CA LEU A 40 -8.72 -8.60 9.61
C LEU A 40 -9.99 -8.92 8.84
N LYS A 41 -9.99 -8.66 7.52
CA LYS A 41 -11.15 -8.88 6.67
C LYS A 41 -11.58 -10.34 6.60
N GLU A 42 -10.62 -11.24 6.50
CA GLU A 42 -10.88 -12.68 6.46
C GLU A 42 -11.31 -13.25 7.80
N SER A 43 -10.81 -12.71 8.92
CA SER A 43 -11.12 -13.22 10.25
C SER A 43 -12.48 -12.77 10.77
N ILE A 44 -12.95 -11.58 10.42
CA ILE A 44 -14.20 -11.01 10.96
C ILE A 44 -15.43 -11.90 10.70
N PRO A 45 -15.72 -12.38 9.48
CA PRO A 45 -16.84 -13.27 9.27
C PRO A 45 -16.83 -14.48 10.22
N HIS A 46 -15.69 -15.10 10.38
CA HIS A 46 -15.54 -16.27 11.26
C HIS A 46 -15.73 -15.92 12.73
N LEU A 47 -15.17 -14.80 13.20
CA LEU A 47 -15.33 -14.34 14.58
C LEU A 47 -16.77 -14.01 14.96
N TYR A 48 -17.55 -13.55 13.99
CA TYR A 48 -18.98 -13.24 14.17
C TYR A 48 -19.90 -14.41 13.79
N GLY A 49 -19.37 -15.59 13.48
CA GLY A 49 -20.15 -16.78 13.12
C GLY A 49 -20.92 -16.65 11.80
N LEU A 50 -20.44 -15.80 10.89
CA LEU A 50 -21.09 -15.56 9.61
C LEU A 50 -20.70 -16.59 8.57
N THR A 51 -21.65 -16.99 7.73
CA THR A 51 -21.40 -17.87 6.58
C THR A 51 -21.08 -17.09 5.30
N CYS A 52 -21.24 -15.77 5.31
CA CYS A 52 -20.90 -14.93 4.15
C CYS A 52 -19.39 -14.68 4.07
N ASP A 53 -18.91 -14.47 2.85
CA ASP A 53 -17.55 -14.02 2.60
C ASP A 53 -17.40 -12.54 3.01
N TRP A 54 -16.19 -12.17 3.43
CA TRP A 54 -15.82 -10.78 3.75
C TRP A 54 -16.06 -9.80 2.57
N THR A 55 -16.07 -10.28 1.32
CA THR A 55 -16.37 -9.46 0.14
C THR A 55 -17.79 -8.91 0.15
N TYR A 56 -18.75 -9.60 0.77
CA TYR A 56 -20.08 -9.07 1.02
C TYR A 56 -20.03 -7.89 1.99
N LEU A 57 -19.32 -8.06 3.12
CA LEU A 57 -19.17 -7.00 4.13
C LEU A 57 -18.42 -5.78 3.57
N GLU A 58 -17.49 -5.97 2.64
CA GLU A 58 -16.79 -4.85 1.99
C GLU A 58 -17.72 -3.95 1.16
N LYS A 59 -18.81 -4.50 0.60
CA LYS A 59 -19.80 -3.71 -0.15
C LYS A 59 -20.59 -2.77 0.76
N ILE A 60 -20.85 -3.18 2.00
CA ILE A 60 -21.60 -2.42 3.00
C ILE A 60 -20.70 -1.90 4.14
N LYS A 61 -19.42 -1.71 3.87
CA LYS A 61 -18.38 -1.55 4.89
C LYS A 61 -18.55 -0.38 5.86
N LEU A 62 -19.32 0.64 5.48
CA LEU A 62 -19.62 1.80 6.32
C LEU A 62 -20.98 1.70 7.00
N GLU A 63 -21.81 0.73 6.60
CA GLU A 63 -23.13 0.52 7.16
C GLU A 63 -23.04 -0.30 8.45
N ARG A 64 -23.69 0.16 9.50
CA ARG A 64 -23.84 -0.60 10.73
C ARG A 64 -24.86 -1.70 10.52
N THR A 65 -24.54 -2.92 10.96
CA THR A 65 -25.38 -4.09 10.72
C THR A 65 -25.48 -4.98 11.95
N GLU A 66 -26.64 -5.58 12.16
CA GLU A 66 -26.85 -6.59 13.19
C GLU A 66 -25.95 -7.83 13.00
N LEU A 67 -25.53 -8.11 11.76
CA LEU A 67 -24.57 -9.17 11.48
C LEU A 67 -23.25 -8.99 12.23
N LEU A 68 -22.87 -7.74 12.53
CA LEU A 68 -21.65 -7.35 13.25
C LEU A 68 -21.98 -6.76 14.62
N LEU A 69 -23.11 -7.18 15.22
CA LEU A 69 -23.58 -6.73 16.54
C LEU A 69 -23.68 -5.20 16.65
N GLY A 70 -24.14 -4.56 15.57
CA GLY A 70 -24.32 -3.12 15.50
C GLY A 70 -23.10 -2.32 15.04
N ASP A 71 -21.97 -2.97 14.74
CA ASP A 71 -20.82 -2.33 14.12
C ASP A 71 -20.96 -2.28 12.60
N SER A 72 -20.23 -1.35 11.98
CA SER A 72 -19.87 -1.43 10.57
C SER A 72 -18.65 -2.35 10.38
N PHE A 73 -18.41 -2.81 9.15
CA PHE A 73 -17.25 -3.65 8.87
C PHE A 73 -15.91 -2.95 9.14
N VAL A 74 -15.83 -1.63 8.95
CA VAL A 74 -14.66 -0.83 9.30
C VAL A 74 -14.49 -0.75 10.81
N GLU A 75 -15.54 -0.50 11.59
CA GLU A 75 -15.50 -0.47 13.06
C GLU A 75 -15.06 -1.82 13.63
N ALA A 76 -15.55 -2.92 13.09
CA ALA A 76 -15.14 -4.28 13.48
C ALA A 76 -13.65 -4.53 13.20
N GLN A 77 -13.14 -4.09 12.03
CA GLN A 77 -11.71 -4.17 11.71
C GLN A 77 -10.85 -3.36 12.69
N ILE A 78 -11.22 -2.11 12.98
CA ILE A 78 -10.51 -1.24 13.93
C ILE A 78 -10.52 -1.89 15.32
N ARG A 79 -11.65 -2.42 15.76
CA ARG A 79 -11.78 -3.08 17.06
C ARG A 79 -10.86 -4.30 17.16
N LEU A 80 -10.85 -5.16 16.16
CA LEU A 80 -9.98 -6.34 16.13
C LEU A 80 -8.50 -5.95 16.08
N SER A 81 -8.15 -4.95 15.27
CA SER A 81 -6.79 -4.43 15.15
C SER A 81 -6.30 -3.83 16.49
N GLU A 82 -6.97 -2.75 16.94
CA GLU A 82 -6.44 -1.92 18.02
C GLU A 82 -6.65 -2.53 19.41
N ARG A 83 -7.84 -3.12 19.65
CA ARG A 83 -8.18 -3.64 20.98
C ARG A 83 -7.67 -5.05 21.24
N TYR A 84 -7.33 -5.81 20.18
CA TYR A 84 -6.87 -7.18 20.35
C TYR A 84 -5.49 -7.40 19.73
N LEU A 85 -5.33 -7.37 18.40
CA LEU A 85 -4.09 -7.82 17.78
C LEU A 85 -2.88 -6.95 18.17
N LYS A 86 -2.99 -5.63 18.08
CA LYS A 86 -1.88 -4.76 18.45
C LYS A 86 -1.60 -4.76 19.96
N ARG A 87 -2.65 -4.90 20.77
CA ARG A 87 -2.51 -4.96 22.22
C ARG A 87 -1.81 -6.24 22.68
N GLU A 88 -2.16 -7.39 22.09
CA GLU A 88 -1.62 -8.70 22.51
C GLU A 88 -0.26 -9.00 21.87
N TYR A 89 -0.05 -8.56 20.62
CA TYR A 89 1.12 -8.93 19.82
C TYR A 89 2.05 -7.76 19.50
N GLY A 90 1.71 -6.54 19.86
CA GLY A 90 2.49 -5.33 19.56
C GLY A 90 2.03 -4.60 18.30
N PRO A 91 2.42 -3.31 18.15
CA PRO A 91 1.99 -2.45 17.06
C PRO A 91 2.49 -2.92 15.69
N ASP A 92 3.56 -3.71 15.64
CA ASP A 92 4.20 -4.25 14.44
C ASP A 92 3.59 -5.56 13.93
N VAL A 93 2.52 -6.07 14.55
CA VAL A 93 1.93 -7.39 14.28
C VAL A 93 1.61 -7.61 12.80
N PHE A 94 1.08 -6.61 12.11
CA PHE A 94 0.73 -6.75 10.68
C PHE A 94 1.97 -6.86 9.79
N GLY A 95 3.04 -6.15 10.10
CA GLY A 95 4.33 -6.31 9.43
C GLY A 95 4.91 -7.72 9.63
N ARG A 96 4.81 -8.28 10.84
CA ARG A 96 5.25 -9.67 11.11
C ARG A 96 4.40 -10.70 10.36
N LEU A 97 3.10 -10.49 10.23
CA LEU A 97 2.23 -11.35 9.43
C LEU A 97 2.61 -11.28 7.93
N ALA A 98 2.94 -10.09 7.43
CA ALA A 98 3.45 -9.95 6.07
C ALA A 98 4.80 -10.65 5.87
N VAL A 99 5.70 -10.61 6.85
CA VAL A 99 6.94 -11.40 6.82
C VAL A 99 6.66 -12.90 6.73
N ASN A 100 5.70 -13.42 7.49
CA ASN A 100 5.30 -14.84 7.40
C ASN A 100 4.79 -15.20 6.00
N PHE A 101 4.04 -14.29 5.36
CA PHE A 101 3.64 -14.46 3.97
C PHE A 101 4.86 -14.47 3.03
N MET A 102 5.82 -13.55 3.20
CA MET A 102 7.00 -13.45 2.36
C MET A 102 7.97 -14.64 2.51
N ARG A 103 8.01 -15.30 3.66
CA ARG A 103 8.81 -16.51 3.91
C ARG A 103 8.35 -17.72 3.08
N GLN A 104 7.13 -17.72 2.60
CA GLN A 104 6.65 -18.82 1.76
C GLN A 104 7.41 -18.84 0.43
N PRO A 105 7.82 -20.02 -0.05
CA PRO A 105 8.57 -20.15 -1.31
C PRO A 105 7.85 -19.49 -2.48
N THR A 106 8.60 -18.80 -3.32
CA THR A 106 8.07 -18.11 -4.49
C THR A 106 9.13 -17.94 -5.57
N ASN A 107 8.69 -17.90 -6.82
CA ASN A 107 9.52 -17.60 -7.99
C ASN A 107 9.37 -16.13 -8.44
N THR A 108 8.74 -15.27 -7.62
CA THR A 108 8.52 -13.86 -7.96
C THR A 108 9.73 -13.00 -7.61
N GLY A 109 9.95 -11.95 -8.39
CA GLY A 109 11.08 -11.04 -8.20
C GLY A 109 10.93 -10.12 -7.00
N PHE A 110 9.68 -9.79 -6.60
CA PHE A 110 9.39 -8.88 -5.49
C PHE A 110 7.98 -9.07 -4.93
N THR A 111 7.71 -8.42 -3.79
CA THR A 111 6.38 -8.34 -3.18
C THR A 111 5.88 -6.90 -3.20
N VAL A 112 4.57 -6.70 -3.44
CA VAL A 112 3.88 -5.42 -3.30
C VAL A 112 2.96 -5.48 -2.08
N ILE A 113 3.05 -4.47 -1.20
CA ILE A 113 2.10 -4.23 -0.11
C ILE A 113 1.32 -2.96 -0.44
N SER A 114 -0.02 -3.02 -0.45
CA SER A 114 -0.83 -1.91 -0.98
C SER A 114 -1.60 -1.11 0.07
N ASP A 115 -1.45 -1.41 1.36
CA ASP A 115 -2.23 -0.77 2.41
C ASP A 115 -1.44 -0.50 3.71
N SER A 116 -0.11 -0.40 3.62
CA SER A 116 0.70 0.01 4.78
C SER A 116 0.52 1.49 5.06
N GLY A 117 0.37 1.82 6.35
CA GLY A 117 0.15 3.18 6.81
C GLY A 117 0.89 3.52 8.10
N PHE A 118 1.46 2.54 8.76
CA PHE A 118 2.13 2.70 10.05
C PHE A 118 3.61 2.35 9.95
N GLU A 119 4.42 3.15 10.62
CA GLU A 119 5.87 2.97 10.68
C GLU A 119 6.24 1.62 11.27
N GLU A 120 5.57 1.23 12.33
CA GLU A 120 5.84 -0.01 13.05
C GLU A 120 5.67 -1.24 12.17
N GLU A 121 4.80 -1.17 11.16
CA GLU A 121 4.60 -2.25 10.18
C GLU A 121 5.81 -2.45 9.27
N LEU A 122 6.59 -1.38 9.02
CA LEU A 122 7.77 -1.43 8.15
C LEU A 122 8.99 -2.05 8.83
N VAL A 123 9.11 -1.94 10.15
CA VAL A 123 10.29 -2.45 10.89
C VAL A 123 10.53 -3.94 10.65
N PRO A 124 9.57 -4.85 10.88
CA PRO A 124 9.80 -6.27 10.60
C PRO A 124 10.03 -6.57 9.12
N LEU A 125 9.46 -5.77 8.22
CA LEU A 125 9.66 -5.91 6.77
C LEU A 125 11.09 -5.54 6.37
N ALA A 126 11.59 -4.42 6.89
CA ALA A 126 12.95 -3.96 6.66
C ALA A 126 13.98 -4.93 7.25
N ASN A 127 13.75 -5.45 8.45
CA ASN A 127 14.60 -6.45 9.07
C ASN A 127 14.65 -7.76 8.28
N PHE A 128 13.56 -8.14 7.61
CA PHE A 128 13.50 -9.36 6.82
C PHE A 128 14.17 -9.23 5.44
N THR A 129 13.95 -8.10 4.72
CA THR A 129 14.43 -7.92 3.35
C THR A 129 15.77 -7.15 3.28
N SER A 130 16.20 -6.52 4.34
CA SER A 130 17.15 -5.42 4.48
C SER A 130 16.54 -4.06 4.07
N PRO A 131 16.80 -2.97 4.82
CA PRO A 131 16.14 -1.68 4.59
C PRO A 131 16.31 -1.13 3.18
N GLN A 132 17.49 -1.30 2.57
CA GLN A 132 17.77 -0.83 1.20
C GLN A 132 16.96 -1.53 0.11
N ASN A 133 16.31 -2.65 0.42
CA ASN A 133 15.43 -3.40 -0.49
C ASN A 133 13.95 -3.07 -0.26
N VAL A 134 13.65 -2.15 0.65
CA VAL A 134 12.28 -1.66 0.92
C VAL A 134 12.09 -0.31 0.23
N HIS A 135 11.14 -0.25 -0.67
CA HIS A 135 10.79 0.93 -1.46
C HIS A 135 9.37 1.36 -1.12
N VAL A 136 9.23 2.47 -0.42
CA VAL A 136 7.92 3.07 -0.11
C VAL A 136 7.57 4.07 -1.20
N ILE A 137 6.51 3.81 -1.94
CA ILE A 137 5.96 4.72 -2.94
C ILE A 137 4.78 5.44 -2.30
N GLN A 138 4.99 6.70 -1.94
CA GLN A 138 3.97 7.56 -1.38
C GLN A 138 3.14 8.19 -2.49
N LEU A 139 1.84 7.89 -2.49
CA LEU A 139 0.90 8.36 -3.49
C LEU A 139 0.36 9.72 -3.10
N ARG A 140 0.36 10.63 -4.05
CA ARG A 140 -0.30 11.93 -3.99
C ARG A 140 -1.39 11.99 -5.05
N ARG A 141 -2.57 12.43 -4.65
CA ARG A 141 -3.70 12.63 -5.56
C ARG A 141 -4.46 13.88 -5.13
N ASN A 142 -4.86 14.70 -6.10
CA ASN A 142 -5.66 15.89 -5.85
C ASN A 142 -6.95 15.53 -5.09
N GLY A 143 -7.31 16.36 -4.11
CA GLY A 143 -8.48 16.13 -3.28
C GLY A 143 -8.33 15.05 -2.20
N THR A 144 -7.13 14.49 -2.02
CA THR A 144 -6.82 13.55 -0.93
C THR A 144 -5.77 14.13 0.01
N SER A 145 -5.94 13.91 1.32
CA SER A 145 -5.01 14.38 2.36
C SER A 145 -4.90 13.32 3.46
N PHE A 146 -3.71 13.18 4.04
CA PHE A 146 -3.49 12.36 5.23
C PHE A 146 -4.20 12.91 6.46
N GLU A 147 -4.35 14.23 6.55
CA GLU A 147 -4.96 14.91 7.71
C GLU A 147 -6.46 14.62 7.86
N ARG A 148 -7.14 14.23 6.78
CA ARG A 148 -8.58 13.93 6.77
C ARG A 148 -8.89 12.48 7.07
N ASP A 149 -7.87 11.67 7.27
CA ASP A 149 -8.08 10.25 7.52
C ASP A 149 -7.96 9.99 9.02
N ALA A 150 -9.11 9.78 9.70
CA ALA A 150 -9.18 9.41 11.12
C ALA A 150 -8.45 8.09 11.44
N SER A 151 -8.09 7.33 10.44
CA SER A 151 -7.18 6.19 10.52
C SER A 151 -5.74 6.64 10.27
N THR A 152 -5.19 7.48 11.10
CA THR A 152 -3.75 7.83 11.25
C THR A 152 -2.80 7.28 10.16
N TRP A 153 -3.15 7.44 8.89
CA TRP A 153 -2.27 7.21 7.76
C TRP A 153 -1.24 8.34 7.76
N GLY A 154 -0.23 8.19 8.61
CA GLY A 154 0.83 9.16 8.70
C GLY A 154 1.55 9.34 7.38
N ASP A 155 2.03 10.52 7.12
CA ASP A 155 3.12 10.71 6.18
C ASP A 155 4.33 9.99 6.74
N VAL A 156 4.49 8.72 6.39
CA VAL A 156 5.58 7.86 6.86
C VAL A 156 6.93 8.53 6.64
N ARG A 157 7.04 9.40 5.63
CA ARG A 157 8.26 10.15 5.33
C ARG A 157 8.64 11.14 6.43
N HIS A 158 7.64 11.72 7.10
CA HIS A 158 7.89 12.71 8.16
C HIS A 158 8.38 12.05 9.46
N TYR A 159 7.92 10.84 9.73
CA TYR A 159 8.26 10.10 10.94
C TYR A 159 9.62 9.36 10.87
N LEU A 160 10.02 8.90 9.68
CA LEU A 160 11.13 7.96 9.51
C LEU A 160 12.53 8.57 9.61
N SER A 161 12.65 9.89 9.54
CA SER A 161 13.99 10.49 9.50
C SER A 161 14.66 10.60 10.85
N GLU A 162 13.93 10.56 11.96
CA GLU A 162 14.47 10.93 13.27
C GLU A 162 14.33 9.88 14.37
N HIS A 163 13.39 8.93 14.29
CA HIS A 163 13.00 8.12 15.45
C HIS A 163 13.15 6.60 15.30
N THR A 164 13.36 6.06 14.10
CA THR A 164 13.40 4.60 13.89
C THR A 164 14.68 4.17 13.15
N PRO A 165 15.78 3.94 13.89
CA PRO A 165 17.08 3.56 13.30
C PRO A 165 17.02 2.33 12.39
N GLU A 166 16.10 1.39 12.67
CA GLU A 166 15.86 0.16 11.92
C GLU A 166 15.43 0.41 10.49
N LEU A 167 14.87 1.58 10.21
CA LEU A 167 14.39 1.97 8.88
C LEU A 167 15.41 2.80 8.10
N LYS A 168 16.59 3.02 8.67
CA LYS A 168 17.68 3.72 7.96
C LYS A 168 18.09 2.93 6.73
N GLY A 169 17.91 3.53 5.57
CA GLY A 169 18.19 2.90 4.27
C GLY A 169 16.94 2.53 3.47
N VAL A 170 15.74 2.58 4.06
CA VAL A 170 14.47 2.47 3.33
C VAL A 170 14.38 3.60 2.30
N GLN A 171 13.99 3.25 1.09
CA GLN A 171 13.92 4.21 -0.03
C GLN A 171 12.51 4.80 -0.15
N PHE A 172 12.42 6.13 -0.19
CA PHE A 172 11.14 6.84 -0.32
C PHE A 172 11.02 7.49 -1.69
N TRP A 173 9.86 7.26 -2.32
CA TRP A 173 9.51 7.77 -3.64
C TRP A 173 8.15 8.47 -3.56
N SER A 174 7.98 9.57 -4.26
CA SER A 174 6.68 10.22 -4.41
C SER A 174 6.13 9.90 -5.80
N PHE A 175 4.86 9.49 -5.86
CA PHE A 175 4.17 9.21 -7.11
C PHE A 175 2.86 9.97 -7.16
N ARG A 176 2.72 10.80 -8.19
CA ARG A 176 1.49 11.55 -8.44
C ARG A 176 0.52 10.70 -9.23
N ASN A 177 -0.71 10.54 -8.74
CA ASN A 177 -1.75 9.69 -9.32
C ASN A 177 -2.95 10.51 -9.81
N ASP A 178 -2.69 11.59 -10.56
CA ASP A 178 -3.70 12.48 -11.14
C ASP A 178 -3.79 12.36 -12.66
N TYR A 179 -2.97 11.51 -13.25
CA TYR A 179 -2.92 11.36 -14.70
C TYR A 179 -4.04 10.46 -15.21
N GLY A 180 -4.32 10.55 -16.51
CA GLY A 180 -5.21 9.59 -17.17
C GLY A 180 -4.71 8.15 -17.05
N PRO A 181 -5.63 7.16 -17.16
CA PRO A 181 -5.30 5.75 -16.86
C PRO A 181 -4.09 5.21 -17.64
N GLY A 182 -3.98 5.50 -18.92
CA GLY A 182 -2.88 5.03 -19.78
C GLY A 182 -1.51 5.59 -19.36
N LEU A 183 -1.43 6.88 -19.00
CA LEU A 183 -0.20 7.50 -18.56
C LEU A 183 0.18 7.01 -17.16
N THR A 184 -0.77 6.92 -16.24
CA THR A 184 -0.55 6.35 -14.90
C THR A 184 0.06 4.96 -14.99
N GLU A 185 -0.48 4.09 -15.86
CA GLU A 185 0.00 2.72 -16.07
C GLU A 185 1.46 2.69 -16.57
N LYS A 186 1.79 3.50 -17.58
CA LYS A 186 3.16 3.63 -18.10
C LYS A 186 4.14 4.12 -17.03
N LEU A 187 3.76 5.17 -16.28
CA LEU A 187 4.63 5.79 -15.29
C LEU A 187 4.90 4.89 -14.08
N ILE A 188 3.88 4.24 -13.53
CA ILE A 188 4.08 3.36 -12.38
C ILE A 188 4.92 2.12 -12.77
N CYS A 189 4.72 1.56 -13.96
CA CYS A 189 5.53 0.45 -14.44
C CYS A 189 7.00 0.85 -14.63
N ARG A 190 7.27 2.03 -15.17
CA ARG A 190 8.65 2.56 -15.25
C ARG A 190 9.26 2.78 -13.88
N ALA A 191 8.52 3.39 -12.95
CA ALA A 191 8.98 3.59 -11.58
C ALA A 191 9.35 2.27 -10.92
N VAL A 192 8.45 1.28 -10.94
CA VAL A 192 8.69 -0.03 -10.33
C VAL A 192 9.86 -0.75 -10.98
N ALA A 193 10.00 -0.73 -12.30
CA ALA A 193 11.14 -1.34 -13.00
C ALA A 193 12.47 -0.70 -12.59
N ASN A 194 12.51 0.63 -12.50
CA ASN A 194 13.72 1.37 -12.11
C ASN A 194 14.15 1.08 -10.67
N ILE A 195 13.21 1.07 -9.73
CA ILE A 195 13.52 0.90 -8.29
C ILE A 195 13.81 -0.55 -7.93
N THR A 196 13.15 -1.52 -8.56
CA THR A 196 13.35 -2.95 -8.23
C THR A 196 14.38 -3.65 -9.11
N GLY A 197 14.72 -3.06 -10.26
CA GLY A 197 15.53 -3.73 -11.28
C GLY A 197 14.84 -4.94 -11.92
N VAL A 198 13.53 -5.12 -11.70
CA VAL A 198 12.72 -6.20 -12.28
C VAL A 198 11.99 -5.66 -13.51
N LEU A 199 12.16 -6.33 -14.65
CA LEU A 199 11.47 -5.94 -15.86
C LEU A 199 10.05 -6.51 -15.90
N PRO A 200 9.07 -5.76 -16.42
CA PRO A 200 7.74 -6.29 -16.66
C PRO A 200 7.76 -7.39 -17.74
N HIS A 201 6.88 -8.36 -17.60
CA HIS A 201 6.69 -9.43 -18.60
C HIS A 201 5.89 -8.96 -19.82
N THR A 202 5.35 -7.75 -19.79
CA THR A 202 4.60 -7.12 -20.88
C THR A 202 5.47 -6.11 -21.62
N HIS A 203 4.99 -5.62 -22.76
CA HIS A 203 5.71 -4.61 -23.56
C HIS A 203 5.46 -3.16 -23.10
N ILE A 204 4.92 -2.94 -21.91
CA ILE A 204 4.54 -1.60 -21.41
C ILE A 204 5.70 -0.60 -21.46
N LEU A 205 6.94 -1.02 -21.16
CA LEU A 205 8.11 -0.14 -21.18
C LEU A 205 8.60 0.21 -22.59
N LYS A 206 8.17 -0.54 -23.62
CA LYS A 206 8.47 -0.23 -25.01
C LYS A 206 7.54 0.82 -25.61
N GLN A 207 6.42 1.11 -24.93
CA GLN A 207 5.51 2.16 -25.34
C GLN A 207 6.12 3.52 -25.02
N GLU A 208 6.37 4.33 -26.04
CA GLU A 208 6.82 5.70 -25.87
C GLU A 208 5.72 6.55 -25.22
N LEU A 209 6.14 7.60 -24.50
CA LEU A 209 5.22 8.61 -24.03
C LEU A 209 4.79 9.42 -25.25
N THR A 210 3.49 9.58 -25.43
CA THR A 210 2.93 10.44 -26.48
C THR A 210 3.15 11.92 -26.15
N ALA A 211 2.97 12.79 -27.13
CA ALA A 211 3.01 14.23 -26.90
C ALA A 211 2.00 14.68 -25.82
N ASP A 212 0.79 14.08 -25.83
CA ASP A 212 -0.24 14.34 -24.81
C ASP A 212 0.19 13.85 -23.43
N ASP A 213 0.87 12.71 -23.33
CA ASP A 213 1.44 12.21 -22.09
C ASP A 213 2.48 13.21 -21.53
N LEU A 214 3.35 13.76 -22.37
CA LEU A 214 4.38 14.73 -22.01
C LEU A 214 3.77 16.08 -21.59
N LEU A 215 2.76 16.55 -22.28
CA LEU A 215 2.00 17.75 -21.91
C LEU A 215 1.34 17.60 -20.55
N SER A 216 0.75 16.42 -20.28
CA SER A 216 0.15 16.11 -18.97
C SER A 216 1.17 16.11 -17.82
N LEU A 217 2.43 15.73 -18.08
CA LEU A 217 3.50 15.75 -17.10
C LEU A 217 4.00 17.18 -16.80
N SER A 218 3.98 18.06 -17.79
CA SER A 218 4.45 19.44 -17.67
C SER A 218 3.41 20.40 -17.06
N ALA A 219 2.14 20.02 -17.01
CA ALA A 219 1.12 20.79 -16.35
C ALA A 219 1.31 20.71 -14.81
N GLU A 220 2.03 21.67 -14.23
CA GLU A 220 2.03 21.86 -12.79
C GLU A 220 0.60 22.21 -12.33
N PRO A 221 0.13 21.69 -11.17
CA PRO A 221 -1.10 22.19 -10.61
C PRO A 221 -0.86 23.64 -10.24
N SER A 222 -1.67 24.53 -10.80
CA SER A 222 -1.79 25.89 -10.31
C SER A 222 -1.89 25.85 -8.78
N SER A 223 -0.97 26.52 -8.13
CA SER A 223 -0.96 26.76 -6.69
C SER A 223 -2.14 27.68 -6.37
N GLU A 224 -3.35 27.12 -6.35
CA GLU A 224 -4.51 27.84 -5.85
C GLU A 224 -4.70 27.48 -4.38
N GLY A 225 -4.40 28.43 -3.53
CA GLY A 225 -5.02 28.55 -2.22
C GLY A 225 -4.13 28.40 -0.99
N GLU A 226 -3.01 29.09 -0.93
CA GLU A 226 -2.60 29.68 0.34
C GLU A 226 -3.11 31.11 0.36
N SER A 227 -4.31 31.33 0.87
CA SER A 227 -4.73 32.63 1.40
C SER A 227 -5.92 32.47 2.32
N GLN A 228 -5.62 32.77 3.60
CA GLN A 228 -6.45 33.18 4.73
C GLN A 228 -7.03 32.06 5.60
#